data_fa7ea0330848264f12aa3523ae4cefa9
#
_entry.id   fa7ea0330848264f12aa3523ae4cefa9
#
_cell.length_a   1.000
_cell.length_b   1.000
_cell.length_c   1.000
_cell.angle_alpha   90.00
_cell.angle_beta   90.00
_cell.angle_gamma   90.00
#
_symmetry.space_group_name_H-M   'P 1'
#
loop_
_entity.id
_entity.type
_entity.pdbx_description
1 polymer ?
#
loop_
_entity_poly.entity_id
_entity_poly.type
_entity_poly.pdbx_seq_one_letter_code
_entity_poly.pdbx_strand_id
1 'polypeptide(L)'
;MQIMNLEKLAKELWWSLTAFRTINELPDSVIFVNYDGIIERVNSKAKECFGIIIDELNPPKLNDYIKDGMDMINLSIRNQKPVAAVATIPGREFHIELNAVKRGHGYCLSVRDLTKLTDEIVTEEKIARFNGEKNAMLVKLEGDIKSPISSITGFSQGLLDGIGGILTEKQAKYIKIINSNSNDLYHFMDKLLEFTESESSLYKSMYQNFDVVQIIKGIASEFEKEIQNKKISFEIEADGLEKRTVYSDLKAVEKIVRNILETSVSMTETGFILVNISRPDEVTASTFGLSVENISKSHVQITLKDTGVGFAEDEMKFLCDPYAQLEKGKKNFVRSLNLGSASILTKRANGFINIQSEANKGTRYDIIFPAEKD
;
A
#
# COMPACT_ATOMS: atom_id res chain seq x y z
N MET A 1 52.65 -28.59 43.20
CA MET A 1 51.15 -28.57 43.19
C MET A 1 50.54 -27.18 43.01
N GLN A 2 51.27 -26.06 43.18
CA GLN A 2 50.79 -24.70 43.02
C GLN A 2 50.92 -24.10 41.59
N ILE A 3 51.81 -24.63 40.75
CA ILE A 3 52.03 -24.05 39.38
C ILE A 3 50.90 -24.44 38.40
N MET A 4 50.29 -25.61 38.56
CA MET A 4 49.19 -26.09 37.72
C MET A 4 47.88 -25.27 37.89
N ASN A 5 47.77 -24.52 39.00
CA ASN A 5 46.59 -23.70 39.27
C ASN A 5 46.65 -22.31 38.55
N LEU A 6 47.85 -21.77 38.33
CA LEU A 6 48.05 -20.47 37.73
C LEU A 6 47.81 -20.46 36.20
N GLU A 7 48.24 -21.51 35.49
CA GLU A 7 47.99 -21.62 34.04
C GLU A 7 46.49 -21.90 33.74
N LYS A 8 45.84 -22.68 34.59
CA LYS A 8 44.41 -22.94 34.47
C LYS A 8 43.58 -21.67 34.74
N LEU A 9 43.98 -20.95 35.80
CA LEU A 9 43.39 -19.66 36.16
C LEU A 9 43.62 -18.59 35.06
N ALA A 10 44.82 -18.53 34.48
CA ALA A 10 45.18 -17.64 33.41
C ALA A 10 44.39 -17.95 32.12
N LYS A 11 44.18 -19.23 31.78
CA LYS A 11 43.36 -19.66 30.65
C LYS A 11 41.87 -19.34 30.88
N GLU A 12 41.33 -19.57 32.07
CA GLU A 12 39.94 -19.21 32.42
C GLU A 12 39.73 -17.70 32.40
N LEU A 13 40.68 -16.90 32.90
CA LEU A 13 40.67 -15.44 32.84
C LEU A 13 40.78 -14.93 31.39
N TRP A 14 41.68 -15.53 30.60
CA TRP A 14 41.88 -15.16 29.20
C TRP A 14 40.62 -15.49 28.38
N TRP A 15 40.03 -16.69 28.54
CA TRP A 15 38.76 -17.06 27.93
C TRP A 15 37.61 -16.15 28.38
N SER A 16 37.54 -15.79 29.65
CA SER A 16 36.51 -14.88 30.17
C SER A 16 36.66 -13.48 29.61
N LEU A 17 37.87 -12.95 29.45
CA LEU A 17 38.11 -11.62 28.90
C LEU A 17 37.86 -11.58 27.37
N THR A 18 38.25 -12.60 26.64
CA THR A 18 38.03 -12.70 25.19
C THR A 18 36.53 -12.89 24.87
N ALA A 19 35.88 -13.80 25.58
CA ALA A 19 34.43 -14.00 25.45
C ALA A 19 33.62 -12.74 25.82
N PHE A 20 34.03 -12.02 26.87
CA PHE A 20 33.36 -10.80 27.27
C PHE A 20 33.59 -9.65 26.28
N ARG A 21 34.75 -9.59 25.62
CA ARG A 21 35.00 -8.62 24.55
C ARG A 21 34.08 -8.87 23.36
N THR A 22 33.90 -10.13 22.95
CA THR A 22 32.98 -10.51 21.89
C THR A 22 31.53 -10.19 22.26
N ILE A 23 31.13 -10.42 23.51
CA ILE A 23 29.77 -10.11 24.00
C ILE A 23 29.51 -8.60 24.00
N ASN A 24 30.52 -7.77 24.22
CA ASN A 24 30.39 -6.31 24.15
C ASN A 24 30.13 -5.76 22.74
N GLU A 25 30.45 -6.53 21.71
CA GLU A 25 30.22 -6.17 20.29
C GLU A 25 28.83 -6.63 19.78
N LEU A 26 28.07 -7.38 20.60
CA LEU A 26 26.73 -7.84 20.24
C LEU A 26 25.74 -6.67 20.18
N PRO A 27 24.83 -6.66 19.18
CA PRO A 27 23.80 -5.63 19.04
C PRO A 27 22.70 -5.71 20.11
N ASP A 28 22.49 -6.91 20.67
CA ASP A 28 21.51 -7.13 21.73
C ASP A 28 22.11 -6.86 23.10
N SER A 29 21.28 -6.44 24.06
CA SER A 29 21.69 -6.27 25.45
C SER A 29 21.91 -7.63 26.11
N VAL A 30 23.08 -7.85 26.69
CA VAL A 30 23.41 -9.11 27.40
C VAL A 30 23.60 -8.81 28.88
N ILE A 31 22.85 -9.54 29.72
CA ILE A 31 22.84 -9.39 31.19
C ILE A 31 23.13 -10.73 31.83
N PHE A 32 24.10 -10.78 32.74
CA PHE A 32 24.40 -11.97 33.56
C PHE A 32 23.82 -11.76 34.96
N VAL A 33 23.03 -12.71 35.40
CA VAL A 33 22.28 -12.65 36.67
C VAL A 33 22.52 -13.93 37.45
N ASN A 34 22.74 -13.84 38.74
CA ASN A 34 22.80 -15.00 39.62
C ASN A 34 21.39 -15.57 39.95
N TYR A 35 21.32 -16.66 40.68
CA TYR A 35 20.03 -17.29 41.06
C TYR A 35 19.16 -16.43 41.97
N ASP A 36 19.72 -15.42 42.66
CA ASP A 36 19.01 -14.49 43.54
C ASP A 36 18.51 -13.24 42.76
N GLY A 37 18.72 -13.17 41.45
CA GLY A 37 18.30 -12.05 40.63
C GLY A 37 19.25 -10.85 40.64
N ILE A 38 20.46 -11.00 41.19
CA ILE A 38 21.46 -9.94 41.25
C ILE A 38 22.21 -9.90 39.89
N ILE A 39 22.33 -8.72 39.30
CA ILE A 39 23.04 -8.49 38.04
C ILE A 39 24.55 -8.47 38.35
N GLU A 40 25.28 -9.42 37.84
CA GLU A 40 26.73 -9.55 38.03
C GLU A 40 27.55 -8.89 36.94
N ARG A 41 27.07 -8.96 35.68
CA ARG A 41 27.74 -8.37 34.51
C ARG A 41 26.74 -7.97 33.46
N VAL A 42 27.09 -6.95 32.68
CA VAL A 42 26.33 -6.50 31.52
C VAL A 42 27.26 -6.07 30.40
N ASN A 43 26.84 -6.23 29.14
CA ASN A 43 27.61 -5.72 28.01
C ASN A 43 27.39 -4.21 27.82
N SER A 44 28.14 -3.61 26.91
CA SER A 44 28.06 -2.16 26.62
C SER A 44 26.67 -1.75 26.18
N LYS A 45 25.97 -2.60 25.42
CA LYS A 45 24.63 -2.33 24.94
C LYS A 45 23.58 -2.32 26.07
N ALA A 46 23.68 -3.24 27.02
CA ALA A 46 22.81 -3.25 28.19
C ALA A 46 23.04 -2.02 29.10
N LYS A 47 24.27 -1.56 29.25
CA LYS A 47 24.57 -0.31 29.96
C LYS A 47 23.91 0.89 29.28
N GLU A 48 24.01 0.98 27.97
CA GLU A 48 23.42 2.06 27.17
C GLU A 48 21.88 2.05 27.26
N CYS A 49 21.26 0.87 27.07
CA CYS A 49 19.81 0.73 27.01
C CYS A 49 19.13 0.87 28.36
N PHE A 50 19.71 0.30 29.44
CA PHE A 50 19.08 0.22 30.75
C PHE A 50 19.70 1.15 31.80
N GLY A 51 20.84 1.79 31.50
CA GLY A 51 21.57 2.60 32.48
C GLY A 51 22.10 1.79 33.67
N ILE A 52 22.33 0.47 33.52
CA ILE A 52 22.76 -0.40 34.60
C ILE A 52 24.17 -0.04 35.04
N ILE A 53 24.31 0.34 36.30
CA ILE A 53 25.61 0.56 36.96
C ILE A 53 25.80 -0.58 37.96
N ILE A 54 26.92 -1.30 37.83
CA ILE A 54 27.25 -2.38 38.78
C ILE A 54 28.03 -1.75 39.93
N ASP A 55 27.44 -1.80 41.13
CA ASP A 55 28.02 -1.34 42.36
C ASP A 55 28.19 -2.56 43.30
N GLU A 56 29.41 -2.82 43.77
CA GLU A 56 29.70 -3.94 44.64
C GLU A 56 29.08 -3.80 46.02
N LEU A 57 28.83 -2.55 46.48
CA LEU A 57 28.21 -2.27 47.78
C LEU A 57 26.69 -2.36 47.75
N ASN A 58 26.10 -2.05 46.60
CA ASN A 58 24.65 -2.13 46.37
C ASN A 58 24.36 -2.73 44.96
N PRO A 59 24.47 -4.05 44.82
CA PRO A 59 24.38 -4.66 43.53
C PRO A 59 22.96 -4.54 42.95
N PRO A 60 22.81 -4.17 41.67
CA PRO A 60 21.51 -3.98 41.03
C PRO A 60 20.78 -5.33 40.88
N LYS A 61 19.45 -5.30 41.08
CA LYS A 61 18.59 -6.47 40.85
C LYS A 61 17.88 -6.40 39.51
N LEU A 62 17.67 -7.55 38.89
CA LEU A 62 16.99 -7.64 37.60
C LEU A 62 15.58 -7.05 37.62
N ASN A 63 14.84 -7.32 38.72
CA ASN A 63 13.47 -6.82 38.87
C ASN A 63 13.35 -5.29 38.99
N ASP A 64 14.47 -4.58 39.22
CA ASP A 64 14.51 -3.11 39.21
C ASP A 64 14.47 -2.55 37.78
N TYR A 65 14.79 -3.38 36.78
CA TYR A 65 14.87 -3.01 35.37
C TYR A 65 13.87 -3.76 34.49
N ILE A 66 13.52 -5.00 34.84
CA ILE A 66 12.58 -5.82 34.09
C ILE A 66 11.49 -6.30 35.05
N LYS A 67 10.26 -5.91 34.76
CA LYS A 67 9.10 -6.28 35.56
C LYS A 67 8.96 -7.80 35.61
N ASP A 68 8.86 -8.35 36.79
CA ASP A 68 8.79 -9.80 37.04
C ASP A 68 9.93 -10.60 36.37
N GLY A 69 11.14 -9.98 36.29
CA GLY A 69 12.27 -10.47 35.51
C GLY A 69 12.67 -11.93 35.82
N MET A 70 12.64 -12.36 37.09
CA MET A 70 12.96 -13.74 37.46
C MET A 70 11.89 -14.73 36.98
N ASP A 71 10.61 -14.34 36.97
CA ASP A 71 9.53 -15.18 36.46
C ASP A 71 9.62 -15.29 34.93
N MET A 72 10.00 -14.21 34.25
CA MET A 72 10.24 -14.22 32.81
C MET A 72 11.43 -15.10 32.41
N ILE A 73 12.51 -15.13 33.21
CA ILE A 73 13.63 -16.07 33.06
C ILE A 73 13.11 -17.53 33.14
N ASN A 74 12.37 -17.86 34.18
CA ASN A 74 11.84 -19.19 34.38
C ASN A 74 10.91 -19.61 33.23
N LEU A 75 10.08 -18.69 32.75
CA LEU A 75 9.19 -18.90 31.64
C LEU A 75 9.95 -19.14 30.31
N SER A 76 10.99 -18.34 30.04
CA SER A 76 11.85 -18.48 28.85
C SER A 76 12.56 -19.83 28.85
N ILE A 77 13.14 -20.23 29.98
CA ILE A 77 13.85 -21.51 30.09
C ILE A 77 12.87 -22.69 29.95
N ARG A 78 11.70 -22.63 30.59
CA ARG A 78 10.67 -23.67 30.50
C ARG A 78 10.16 -23.88 29.11
N ASN A 79 9.94 -22.79 28.37
CA ASN A 79 9.41 -22.82 27.01
C ASN A 79 10.49 -23.01 25.94
N GLN A 80 11.77 -22.88 26.29
CA GLN A 80 12.91 -22.88 25.39
C GLN A 80 12.74 -21.87 24.23
N LYS A 81 12.11 -20.73 24.53
CA LYS A 81 11.79 -19.65 23.56
C LYS A 81 11.93 -18.29 24.24
N PRO A 82 12.20 -17.24 23.46
CA PRO A 82 12.11 -15.88 23.95
C PRO A 82 10.70 -15.57 24.50
N VAL A 83 10.62 -14.71 25.48
CA VAL A 83 9.36 -14.23 26.08
C VAL A 83 9.30 -12.71 25.99
N ALA A 84 8.10 -12.20 25.74
CA ALA A 84 7.84 -10.76 25.79
C ALA A 84 7.77 -10.32 27.26
N ALA A 85 8.42 -9.21 27.58
CA ALA A 85 8.41 -8.61 28.91
C ALA A 85 8.39 -7.09 28.81
N VAL A 86 8.20 -6.41 29.94
CA VAL A 86 8.29 -4.95 30.01
C VAL A 86 9.51 -4.59 30.83
N ALA A 87 10.38 -3.77 30.25
CA ALA A 87 11.48 -3.17 30.96
C ALA A 87 11.10 -1.76 31.42
N THR A 88 11.54 -1.43 32.64
CA THR A 88 11.28 -0.12 33.26
C THR A 88 12.60 0.51 33.65
N ILE A 89 12.84 1.70 33.16
CA ILE A 89 13.95 2.56 33.61
C ILE A 89 13.36 3.90 34.09
N PRO A 90 14.07 4.70 34.88
CA PRO A 90 13.53 5.96 35.37
C PRO A 90 13.00 6.84 34.22
N GLY A 91 11.67 7.08 34.24
CA GLY A 91 10.97 7.90 33.25
C GLY A 91 10.59 7.21 31.93
N ARG A 92 10.83 5.90 31.76
CA ARG A 92 10.50 5.18 30.53
C ARG A 92 10.16 3.71 30.79
N GLU A 93 9.05 3.27 30.21
CA GLU A 93 8.72 1.84 30.02
C GLU A 93 8.85 1.48 28.54
N PHE A 94 9.33 0.28 28.25
CA PHE A 94 9.46 -0.20 26.89
C PHE A 94 9.34 -1.73 26.79
N HIS A 95 8.88 -2.18 25.64
CA HIS A 95 8.69 -3.60 25.36
C HIS A 95 10.00 -4.27 24.97
N ILE A 96 10.27 -5.43 25.55
CA ILE A 96 11.46 -6.22 25.26
C ILE A 96 11.11 -7.67 24.96
N GLU A 97 12.00 -8.31 24.21
CA GLU A 97 12.07 -9.76 24.07
C GLU A 97 13.24 -10.26 24.91
N LEU A 98 12.96 -11.16 25.87
CA LEU A 98 13.94 -11.75 26.77
C LEU A 98 14.13 -13.21 26.45
N ASN A 99 15.37 -13.61 26.19
CA ASN A 99 15.79 -15.00 26.05
C ASN A 99 16.80 -15.34 27.15
N ALA A 100 16.55 -16.40 27.91
CA ALA A 100 17.33 -16.79 29.06
C ALA A 100 17.97 -18.17 28.86
N VAL A 101 19.26 -18.28 29.19
CA VAL A 101 19.99 -19.55 29.19
C VAL A 101 20.63 -19.76 30.57
N LYS A 102 20.42 -20.94 31.15
CA LYS A 102 21.02 -21.31 32.43
C LYS A 102 22.53 -21.52 32.26
N ARG A 103 23.33 -20.91 33.14
CA ARG A 103 24.79 -21.02 33.11
C ARG A 103 25.38 -21.05 34.52
N GLY A 104 26.20 -22.08 34.79
CA GLY A 104 26.99 -22.17 36.05
C GLY A 104 26.20 -21.77 37.28
N HIS A 105 26.50 -20.59 37.82
CA HIS A 105 25.89 -20.06 39.05
C HIS A 105 24.73 -19.10 38.80
N GLY A 106 24.16 -19.06 37.61
CA GLY A 106 23.08 -18.12 37.27
C GLY A 106 22.56 -18.25 35.84
N TYR A 107 22.18 -17.14 35.27
CA TYR A 107 21.56 -17.03 33.95
C TYR A 107 22.29 -16.02 33.09
N CYS A 108 22.34 -16.30 31.78
CA CYS A 108 22.73 -15.35 30.75
C CYS A 108 21.47 -14.96 29.99
N LEU A 109 21.16 -13.67 29.94
CA LEU A 109 20.00 -13.12 29.28
C LEU A 109 20.44 -12.36 28.03
N SER A 110 19.76 -12.60 26.92
CA SER A 110 19.77 -11.71 25.75
C SER A 110 18.47 -10.94 25.78
N VAL A 111 18.56 -9.62 25.75
CA VAL A 111 17.40 -8.72 25.81
C VAL A 111 17.42 -7.80 24.60
N ARG A 112 16.36 -7.87 23.78
CA ARG A 112 16.16 -7.03 22.59
C ARG A 112 15.05 -6.02 22.84
N ASP A 113 15.32 -4.76 22.56
CA ASP A 113 14.32 -3.69 22.58
C ASP A 113 13.39 -3.81 21.36
N LEU A 114 12.11 -4.02 21.60
CA LEU A 114 11.07 -4.12 20.57
C LEU A 114 10.25 -2.84 20.44
N THR A 115 10.56 -1.78 21.16
CA THR A 115 9.71 -0.58 21.25
C THR A 115 9.45 0.03 19.89
N LYS A 116 10.49 0.19 19.06
CA LYS A 116 10.31 0.73 17.70
C LYS A 116 9.39 -0.14 16.85
N LEU A 117 9.59 -1.46 16.88
CA LEU A 117 8.78 -2.41 16.12
C LEU A 117 7.33 -2.40 16.63
N THR A 118 7.13 -2.33 17.93
CA THR A 118 5.79 -2.29 18.53
C THR A 118 5.10 -0.96 18.21
N ASP A 119 5.81 0.17 18.28
CA ASP A 119 5.28 1.49 17.94
C ASP A 119 4.92 1.58 16.44
N GLU A 120 5.72 1.01 15.56
CA GLU A 120 5.43 0.90 14.13
C GLU A 120 4.16 0.07 13.89
N ILE A 121 4.04 -1.11 14.48
CA ILE A 121 2.85 -1.98 14.36
C ILE A 121 1.60 -1.28 14.89
N VAL A 122 1.67 -0.67 16.09
CA VAL A 122 0.53 0.05 16.69
C VAL A 122 0.13 1.26 15.83
N THR A 123 1.11 1.91 15.21
CA THR A 123 0.84 3.04 14.32
C THR A 123 0.19 2.58 13.03
N GLU A 124 0.68 1.49 12.41
CA GLU A 124 0.06 0.89 11.23
C GLU A 124 -1.36 0.41 11.50
N GLU A 125 -1.61 -0.27 12.64
CA GLU A 125 -2.95 -0.69 13.03
C GLU A 125 -3.91 0.50 13.24
N LYS A 126 -3.44 1.59 13.87
CA LYS A 126 -4.24 2.81 14.04
C LYS A 126 -4.57 3.46 12.70
N ILE A 127 -3.60 3.55 11.78
CA ILE A 127 -3.81 4.09 10.44
C ILE A 127 -4.78 3.19 9.66
N ALA A 128 -4.61 1.89 9.70
CA ALA A 128 -5.50 0.93 9.03
C ALA A 128 -6.93 1.03 9.57
N ARG A 129 -7.10 1.13 10.90
CA ARG A 129 -8.40 1.32 11.53
C ARG A 129 -9.05 2.65 11.14
N PHE A 130 -8.30 3.76 11.21
CA PHE A 130 -8.79 5.07 10.81
C PHE A 130 -9.22 5.09 9.34
N ASN A 131 -8.43 4.51 8.44
CA ASN A 131 -8.79 4.37 7.04
C ASN A 131 -10.03 3.48 6.85
N GLY A 132 -10.18 2.41 7.61
CA GLY A 132 -11.35 1.55 7.60
C GLY A 132 -12.62 2.30 8.05
N GLU A 133 -12.55 3.06 9.13
CA GLU A 133 -13.66 3.87 9.65
C GLU A 133 -14.05 5.00 8.66
N LYS A 134 -13.05 5.69 8.08
CA LYS A 134 -13.25 6.69 7.02
C LYS A 134 -13.99 6.08 5.81
N ASN A 135 -13.53 4.92 5.34
CA ASN A 135 -14.12 4.24 4.19
C ASN A 135 -15.55 3.76 4.48
N ALA A 136 -15.79 3.19 5.66
CA ALA A 136 -17.14 2.77 6.08
C ALA A 136 -18.11 3.97 6.16
N MET A 137 -17.63 5.12 6.64
CA MET A 137 -18.43 6.36 6.67
C MET A 137 -18.77 6.84 5.26
N LEU A 138 -17.81 6.84 4.33
CA LEU A 138 -18.04 7.26 2.94
C LEU A 138 -19.05 6.34 2.23
N VAL A 139 -18.93 5.01 2.41
CA VAL A 139 -19.92 4.05 1.88
C VAL A 139 -21.30 4.28 2.45
N LYS A 140 -21.43 4.63 3.76
CA LYS A 140 -22.71 4.95 4.35
C LYS A 140 -23.33 6.24 3.79
N LEU A 141 -22.47 7.26 3.59
CA LEU A 141 -22.89 8.53 2.98
C LEU A 141 -23.33 8.37 1.51
N GLU A 142 -22.87 7.29 0.83
CA GLU A 142 -23.26 7.00 -0.56
C GLU A 142 -24.78 7.01 -0.75
N GLY A 143 -25.50 6.19 0.03
CA GLY A 143 -26.96 6.11 -0.05
C GLY A 143 -27.64 7.43 0.23
N ASP A 144 -27.16 8.13 1.27
CA ASP A 144 -27.75 9.40 1.74
C ASP A 144 -27.54 10.55 0.74
N ILE A 145 -26.49 10.49 -0.10
CA ILE A 145 -26.19 11.53 -1.10
C ILE A 145 -26.71 11.13 -2.48
N LYS A 146 -26.51 9.89 -2.94
CA LYS A 146 -26.99 9.43 -4.27
C LYS A 146 -28.50 9.49 -4.40
N SER A 147 -29.25 9.18 -3.34
CA SER A 147 -30.73 9.19 -3.37
C SER A 147 -31.30 10.55 -3.71
N PRO A 148 -30.95 11.65 -2.99
CA PRO A 148 -31.48 12.99 -3.36
C PRO A 148 -30.98 13.45 -4.72
N ILE A 149 -29.75 13.17 -5.12
CA ILE A 149 -29.23 13.52 -6.45
C ILE A 149 -30.04 12.81 -7.54
N SER A 150 -30.30 11.50 -7.38
CA SER A 150 -31.12 10.73 -8.32
C SER A 150 -32.54 11.30 -8.43
N SER A 151 -33.14 11.77 -7.31
CA SER A 151 -34.43 12.44 -7.31
C SER A 151 -34.41 13.76 -8.09
N ILE A 152 -33.36 14.58 -7.88
CA ILE A 152 -33.17 15.84 -8.62
C ILE A 152 -33.02 15.57 -10.13
N THR A 153 -32.19 14.58 -10.49
CA THR A 153 -32.02 14.16 -11.88
C THR A 153 -33.32 13.66 -12.49
N GLY A 154 -34.06 12.81 -11.78
CA GLY A 154 -35.33 12.27 -12.25
C GLY A 154 -36.42 13.34 -12.45
N PHE A 155 -36.58 14.24 -11.50
CA PHE A 155 -37.58 15.34 -11.63
C PHE A 155 -37.17 16.34 -12.72
N SER A 156 -35.89 16.70 -12.80
CA SER A 156 -35.43 17.61 -13.85
C SER A 156 -35.57 16.99 -15.25
N GLN A 157 -35.30 15.70 -15.41
CA GLN A 157 -35.54 14.98 -16.65
C GLN A 157 -37.02 14.90 -16.99
N GLY A 158 -37.90 14.55 -16.01
CA GLY A 158 -39.34 14.52 -16.22
C GLY A 158 -39.91 15.86 -16.67
N LEU A 159 -39.41 16.96 -16.11
CA LEU A 159 -39.79 18.31 -16.56
C LEU A 159 -39.34 18.58 -18.02
N LEU A 160 -38.13 18.16 -18.41
CA LEU A 160 -37.63 18.28 -19.78
C LEU A 160 -38.46 17.44 -20.75
N ASP A 161 -38.95 16.29 -20.32
CA ASP A 161 -39.78 15.37 -21.10
C ASP A 161 -41.28 15.83 -21.13
N GLY A 162 -41.59 16.95 -20.50
CA GLY A 162 -42.94 17.56 -20.53
C GLY A 162 -43.92 17.04 -19.52
N ILE A 163 -43.52 16.23 -18.51
CA ILE A 163 -44.41 15.67 -17.47
C ILE A 163 -45.09 16.77 -16.63
N GLY A 164 -44.50 17.96 -16.51
CA GLY A 164 -45.07 19.11 -15.79
C GLY A 164 -45.75 20.15 -16.67
N GLY A 165 -45.94 19.88 -17.96
CA GLY A 165 -46.43 20.83 -18.95
C GLY A 165 -45.31 21.44 -19.81
N ILE A 166 -45.66 22.35 -20.72
CA ILE A 166 -44.72 22.97 -21.66
C ILE A 166 -43.87 24.00 -20.91
N LEU A 167 -42.57 23.83 -20.95
CA LEU A 167 -41.61 24.77 -20.39
C LEU A 167 -41.36 25.94 -21.34
N THR A 168 -41.20 27.13 -20.81
CA THR A 168 -40.63 28.24 -21.58
C THR A 168 -39.15 27.97 -21.86
N GLU A 169 -38.62 28.60 -22.94
CA GLU A 169 -37.18 28.42 -23.29
C GLU A 169 -36.25 28.70 -22.10
N LYS A 170 -36.55 29.73 -21.31
CA LYS A 170 -35.75 30.10 -20.14
C LYS A 170 -35.81 29.02 -19.05
N GLN A 171 -36.99 28.47 -18.78
CA GLN A 171 -37.17 27.37 -17.82
C GLN A 171 -36.45 26.10 -18.31
N ALA A 172 -36.60 25.72 -19.58
CA ALA A 172 -35.94 24.58 -20.16
C ALA A 172 -34.39 24.70 -20.05
N LYS A 173 -33.84 25.91 -20.28
CA LYS A 173 -32.41 26.17 -20.09
C LYS A 173 -31.96 25.93 -18.64
N TYR A 174 -32.70 26.45 -17.66
CA TYR A 174 -32.36 26.25 -16.25
C TYR A 174 -32.48 24.79 -15.82
N ILE A 175 -33.53 24.10 -16.24
CA ILE A 175 -33.71 22.68 -15.91
C ILE A 175 -32.62 21.81 -16.54
N LYS A 176 -32.18 22.12 -17.79
CA LYS A 176 -31.02 21.44 -18.40
C LYS A 176 -29.74 21.61 -17.58
N ILE A 177 -29.50 22.83 -17.06
CA ILE A 177 -28.32 23.08 -16.19
C ILE A 177 -28.44 22.29 -14.89
N ILE A 178 -29.60 22.26 -14.27
CA ILE A 178 -29.84 21.48 -13.04
C ILE A 178 -29.61 19.99 -13.29
N ASN A 179 -30.19 19.47 -14.38
CA ASN A 179 -30.02 18.05 -14.77
C ASN A 179 -28.55 17.69 -15.01
N SER A 180 -27.84 18.51 -15.80
CA SER A 180 -26.41 18.31 -16.07
C SER A 180 -25.60 18.30 -14.78
N ASN A 181 -25.75 19.34 -13.94
CA ASN A 181 -25.00 19.44 -12.67
C ASN A 181 -25.32 18.29 -11.70
N SER A 182 -26.56 17.79 -11.69
CA SER A 182 -26.93 16.64 -10.89
C SER A 182 -26.27 15.34 -11.38
N ASN A 183 -26.20 15.16 -12.72
CA ASN A 183 -25.50 14.03 -13.31
C ASN A 183 -23.98 14.11 -13.04
N ASP A 184 -23.40 15.30 -13.15
CA ASP A 184 -21.97 15.51 -12.87
C ASP A 184 -21.65 15.20 -11.40
N LEU A 185 -22.52 15.62 -10.47
CA LEU A 185 -22.37 15.34 -9.04
C LEU A 185 -22.55 13.84 -8.73
N TYR A 186 -23.49 13.18 -9.38
CA TYR A 186 -23.68 11.72 -9.25
C TYR A 186 -22.43 10.98 -9.70
N HIS A 187 -21.92 11.33 -10.88
CA HIS A 187 -20.70 10.72 -11.42
C HIS A 187 -19.47 10.97 -10.53
N PHE A 188 -19.32 12.20 -10.03
CA PHE A 188 -18.27 12.54 -9.06
C PHE A 188 -18.32 11.67 -7.79
N MET A 189 -19.52 11.51 -7.20
CA MET A 189 -19.70 10.68 -6.02
C MET A 189 -19.38 9.21 -6.30
N ASP A 190 -19.79 8.71 -7.45
CA ASP A 190 -19.50 7.33 -7.87
C ASP A 190 -17.99 7.09 -7.95
N LYS A 191 -17.24 7.99 -8.58
CA LYS A 191 -15.80 7.91 -8.68
C LYS A 191 -15.06 8.05 -7.35
N LEU A 192 -15.55 8.91 -6.47
CA LEU A 192 -14.98 9.05 -5.12
C LEU A 192 -15.11 7.76 -4.31
N LEU A 193 -16.26 7.10 -4.43
CA LEU A 193 -16.51 5.81 -3.76
C LEU A 193 -15.67 4.69 -4.35
N GLU A 194 -15.60 4.61 -5.68
CA GLU A 194 -14.75 3.63 -6.38
C GLU A 194 -13.28 3.77 -5.95
N PHE A 195 -12.77 5.01 -5.87
CA PHE A 195 -11.43 5.28 -5.36
C PHE A 195 -11.26 4.82 -3.91
N THR A 196 -12.22 5.16 -3.04
CA THR A 196 -12.22 4.77 -1.64
C THR A 196 -12.23 3.24 -1.45
N GLU A 197 -13.04 2.53 -2.26
CA GLU A 197 -13.04 1.05 -2.28
C GLU A 197 -11.69 0.50 -2.73
N SER A 198 -11.08 1.13 -3.72
CA SER A 198 -9.76 0.71 -4.20
C SER A 198 -8.66 0.89 -3.16
N GLU A 199 -8.77 1.88 -2.26
CA GLU A 199 -7.86 2.08 -1.11
C GLU A 199 -8.14 1.11 0.05
N SER A 200 -9.33 0.52 0.13
CA SER A 200 -9.75 -0.28 1.29
C SER A 200 -8.88 -1.51 1.50
N SER A 201 -8.40 -1.72 2.72
CA SER A 201 -7.70 -2.95 3.12
C SER A 201 -8.59 -4.20 3.07
N LEU A 202 -9.93 -4.02 2.98
CA LEU A 202 -10.90 -5.10 2.87
C LEU A 202 -11.05 -5.64 1.44
N TYR A 203 -10.47 -4.98 0.45
CA TYR A 203 -10.49 -5.46 -0.94
C TYR A 203 -9.79 -6.81 -1.04
N LYS A 204 -10.53 -7.83 -1.49
CA LYS A 204 -10.00 -9.18 -1.69
C LYS A 204 -9.84 -9.44 -3.18
N SER A 205 -8.60 -9.55 -3.63
CA SER A 205 -8.29 -9.92 -5.01
C SER A 205 -8.70 -11.36 -5.31
N MET A 206 -9.40 -11.56 -6.41
CA MET A 206 -9.81 -12.88 -6.90
C MET A 206 -9.15 -13.15 -8.26
N TYR A 207 -8.05 -13.89 -8.23
CA TYR A 207 -7.26 -14.18 -9.42
C TYR A 207 -7.89 -15.30 -10.24
N GLN A 208 -8.00 -15.07 -11.54
CA GLN A 208 -8.47 -16.07 -12.54
C GLN A 208 -7.86 -15.79 -13.92
N ASN A 209 -7.93 -16.77 -14.79
CA ASN A 209 -7.54 -16.62 -16.19
C ASN A 209 -8.71 -16.03 -17.00
N PHE A 210 -8.43 -15.01 -17.84
CA PHE A 210 -9.42 -14.43 -18.74
C PHE A 210 -8.77 -13.80 -19.98
N ASP A 211 -9.54 -13.70 -21.05
CA ASP A 211 -9.12 -13.03 -22.29
C ASP A 211 -9.28 -11.51 -22.15
N VAL A 212 -8.14 -10.81 -22.07
CA VAL A 212 -8.11 -9.35 -21.89
C VAL A 212 -8.68 -8.60 -23.09
N VAL A 213 -8.60 -9.13 -24.30
CA VAL A 213 -9.16 -8.50 -25.51
C VAL A 213 -10.68 -8.42 -25.44
N GLN A 214 -11.33 -9.49 -24.95
CA GLN A 214 -12.78 -9.50 -24.77
C GLN A 214 -13.22 -8.47 -23.73
N ILE A 215 -12.49 -8.34 -22.63
CA ILE A 215 -12.74 -7.34 -21.60
C ILE A 215 -12.64 -5.92 -22.18
N ILE A 216 -11.56 -5.63 -22.88
CA ILE A 216 -11.35 -4.29 -23.48
C ILE A 216 -12.45 -3.96 -24.49
N LYS A 217 -12.83 -4.91 -25.36
CA LYS A 217 -13.94 -4.73 -26.31
C LYS A 217 -15.27 -4.47 -25.63
N GLY A 218 -15.57 -5.22 -24.57
CA GLY A 218 -16.77 -5.04 -23.75
C GLY A 218 -16.84 -3.63 -23.18
N ILE A 219 -15.78 -3.18 -22.55
CA ILE A 219 -15.69 -1.83 -21.95
C ILE A 219 -15.77 -0.75 -23.02
N ALA A 220 -15.06 -0.91 -24.15
CA ALA A 220 -15.07 0.07 -25.23
C ALA A 220 -16.46 0.32 -25.81
N SER A 221 -17.31 -0.72 -25.86
CA SER A 221 -18.70 -0.60 -26.34
C SER A 221 -19.55 0.34 -25.47
N GLU A 222 -19.21 0.55 -24.20
CA GLU A 222 -19.92 1.48 -23.32
C GLU A 222 -19.68 2.96 -23.72
N PHE A 223 -18.52 3.25 -24.33
CA PHE A 223 -18.12 4.57 -24.77
C PHE A 223 -18.41 4.85 -26.25
N GLU A 224 -18.99 3.87 -26.97
CA GLU A 224 -19.20 3.97 -28.44
C GLU A 224 -19.96 5.23 -28.84
N LYS A 225 -21.05 5.57 -28.14
CA LYS A 225 -21.84 6.76 -28.44
C LYS A 225 -21.05 8.07 -28.28
N GLU A 226 -20.23 8.16 -27.23
CA GLU A 226 -19.41 9.35 -26.99
C GLU A 226 -18.29 9.48 -28.01
N ILE A 227 -17.62 8.36 -28.33
CA ILE A 227 -16.59 8.25 -29.36
C ILE A 227 -17.14 8.71 -30.73
N GLN A 228 -18.31 8.20 -31.11
CA GLN A 228 -18.99 8.57 -32.35
C GLN A 228 -19.38 10.06 -32.37
N ASN A 229 -19.95 10.59 -31.27
CA ASN A 229 -20.36 12.00 -31.20
C ASN A 229 -19.18 12.96 -31.34
N LYS A 230 -18.03 12.61 -30.77
CA LYS A 230 -16.77 13.36 -30.85
C LYS A 230 -16.00 13.08 -32.15
N LYS A 231 -16.44 12.11 -32.97
CA LYS A 231 -15.75 11.66 -34.20
C LYS A 231 -14.28 11.22 -33.93
N ILE A 232 -14.05 10.56 -32.80
CA ILE A 232 -12.74 10.01 -32.44
C ILE A 232 -12.57 8.70 -33.20
N SER A 233 -11.39 8.47 -33.83
CA SER A 233 -11.00 7.15 -34.35
C SER A 233 -10.61 6.27 -33.17
N PHE A 234 -11.28 5.12 -33.03
CA PHE A 234 -11.00 4.17 -31.96
C PHE A 234 -10.60 2.83 -32.55
N GLU A 235 -9.41 2.35 -32.20
CA GLU A 235 -8.85 1.11 -32.75
C GLU A 235 -8.32 0.23 -31.62
N ILE A 236 -8.53 -1.11 -31.78
CA ILE A 236 -7.96 -2.13 -30.88
C ILE A 236 -7.09 -3.07 -31.73
N GLU A 237 -5.80 -3.02 -31.50
CA GLU A 237 -4.80 -3.88 -32.12
C GLU A 237 -4.39 -4.99 -31.15
N ALA A 238 -4.44 -6.23 -31.60
CA ALA A 238 -4.08 -7.39 -30.79
C ALA A 238 -3.31 -8.42 -31.62
N ASP A 239 -2.44 -7.94 -32.51
CA ASP A 239 -1.74 -8.80 -33.46
C ASP A 239 -0.54 -9.53 -32.85
N GLY A 240 -0.34 -10.78 -33.26
CA GLY A 240 0.83 -11.57 -32.91
C GLY A 240 0.83 -12.24 -31.53
N LEU A 241 -0.26 -12.16 -30.77
CA LEU A 241 -0.40 -12.88 -29.49
C LEU A 241 -1.11 -14.22 -29.66
N GLU A 242 -0.38 -15.32 -29.55
CA GLU A 242 -0.97 -16.68 -29.51
C GLU A 242 -1.83 -16.87 -28.24
N LYS A 243 -1.42 -16.28 -27.10
CA LYS A 243 -2.15 -16.31 -25.83
C LYS A 243 -2.45 -14.87 -25.40
N ARG A 244 -3.74 -14.54 -25.29
CA ARG A 244 -4.28 -13.25 -24.82
C ARG A 244 -4.81 -13.34 -23.41
N THR A 245 -4.49 -14.45 -22.72
CA THR A 245 -4.98 -14.77 -21.39
C THR A 245 -4.06 -14.13 -20.35
N VAL A 246 -4.69 -13.43 -19.41
CA VAL A 246 -4.07 -12.80 -18.26
C VAL A 246 -4.51 -13.56 -17.01
N TYR A 247 -3.60 -13.83 -16.08
CA TYR A 247 -3.90 -14.35 -14.76
C TYR A 247 -3.88 -13.20 -13.73
N SER A 248 -5.06 -12.68 -13.44
CA SER A 248 -5.21 -11.53 -12.55
C SER A 248 -6.61 -11.45 -11.93
N ASP A 249 -6.86 -10.39 -11.18
CA ASP A 249 -8.20 -10.05 -10.69
C ASP A 249 -9.00 -9.38 -11.81
N LEU A 250 -9.97 -10.12 -12.34
CA LEU A 250 -10.82 -9.68 -13.46
C LEU A 250 -11.51 -8.34 -13.16
N LYS A 251 -12.11 -8.20 -11.96
CA LYS A 251 -12.83 -6.97 -11.60
C LYS A 251 -11.89 -5.77 -11.47
N ALA A 252 -10.67 -5.98 -10.96
CA ALA A 252 -9.66 -4.95 -10.90
C ALA A 252 -9.25 -4.51 -12.30
N VAL A 253 -8.98 -5.46 -13.22
CA VAL A 253 -8.58 -5.17 -14.60
C VAL A 253 -9.69 -4.45 -15.37
N GLU A 254 -10.95 -4.87 -15.20
CA GLU A 254 -12.11 -4.15 -15.77
C GLU A 254 -12.16 -2.69 -15.30
N LYS A 255 -12.04 -2.44 -13.99
CA LYS A 255 -12.05 -1.08 -13.42
C LYS A 255 -10.86 -0.25 -13.93
N ILE A 256 -9.65 -0.84 -13.99
CA ILE A 256 -8.44 -0.18 -14.50
C ILE A 256 -8.64 0.30 -15.93
N VAL A 257 -9.04 -0.61 -16.82
CA VAL A 257 -9.23 -0.31 -18.24
C VAL A 257 -10.34 0.72 -18.43
N ARG A 258 -11.46 0.59 -17.72
CA ARG A 258 -12.58 1.54 -17.74
C ARG A 258 -12.13 2.95 -17.34
N ASN A 259 -11.43 3.09 -16.22
CA ASN A 259 -10.98 4.38 -15.70
C ASN A 259 -10.00 5.08 -16.62
N ILE A 260 -9.10 4.33 -17.25
CA ILE A 260 -8.14 4.86 -18.22
C ILE A 260 -8.86 5.25 -19.51
N LEU A 261 -9.74 4.38 -20.04
CA LEU A 261 -10.47 4.67 -21.27
C LEU A 261 -11.41 5.87 -21.12
N GLU A 262 -12.14 5.96 -20.01
CA GLU A 262 -12.98 7.10 -19.66
C GLU A 262 -12.16 8.40 -19.59
N THR A 263 -10.99 8.35 -18.96
CA THR A 263 -10.10 9.52 -18.92
C THR A 263 -9.66 9.92 -20.31
N SER A 264 -9.22 8.98 -21.15
CA SER A 264 -8.78 9.25 -22.53
C SER A 264 -9.92 9.80 -23.41
N VAL A 265 -11.10 9.22 -23.34
CA VAL A 265 -12.29 9.71 -24.08
C VAL A 265 -12.67 11.12 -23.62
N SER A 266 -12.63 11.38 -22.31
CA SER A 266 -12.94 12.72 -21.77
C SER A 266 -11.95 13.79 -22.18
N MET A 267 -10.68 13.42 -22.37
CA MET A 267 -9.59 14.34 -22.74
C MET A 267 -9.42 14.52 -24.25
N THR A 268 -9.99 13.65 -25.06
CA THR A 268 -9.89 13.70 -26.52
C THR A 268 -11.16 14.30 -27.09
N GLU A 269 -11.04 15.47 -27.72
CA GLU A 269 -12.14 16.11 -28.45
C GLU A 269 -12.18 15.67 -29.92
N THR A 270 -11.02 15.49 -30.53
CA THR A 270 -10.84 15.00 -31.90
C THR A 270 -9.53 14.22 -32.01
N GLY A 271 -9.42 13.32 -32.98
CA GLY A 271 -8.22 12.55 -33.23
C GLY A 271 -8.45 11.05 -33.01
N PHE A 272 -7.55 10.37 -32.31
CA PHE A 272 -7.65 8.92 -32.14
C PHE A 272 -7.37 8.46 -30.73
N ILE A 273 -7.91 7.28 -30.40
CA ILE A 273 -7.56 6.46 -29.22
C ILE A 273 -7.21 5.07 -29.75
N LEU A 274 -5.98 4.64 -29.48
CA LEU A 274 -5.46 3.34 -29.89
C LEU A 274 -5.21 2.48 -28.65
N VAL A 275 -5.75 1.27 -28.64
CA VAL A 275 -5.45 0.25 -27.62
C VAL A 275 -4.68 -0.87 -28.29
N ASN A 276 -3.41 -1.01 -27.95
CA ASN A 276 -2.53 -2.07 -28.43
C ASN A 276 -2.30 -3.11 -27.34
N ILE A 277 -2.46 -4.39 -27.66
CA ILE A 277 -2.22 -5.51 -26.75
C ILE A 277 -1.08 -6.32 -27.30
N SER A 278 0.03 -6.33 -26.59
CA SER A 278 1.29 -6.93 -27.04
C SER A 278 2.02 -7.66 -25.91
N ARG A 279 3.14 -8.25 -26.20
CA ARG A 279 4.12 -8.65 -25.19
C ARG A 279 5.00 -7.45 -24.83
N PRO A 280 5.40 -7.29 -23.56
CA PRO A 280 6.32 -6.24 -23.17
C PRO A 280 7.65 -6.37 -23.93
N ASP A 281 8.16 -5.24 -24.43
CA ASP A 281 9.48 -5.14 -25.06
C ASP A 281 10.58 -4.89 -23.99
N GLU A 282 11.85 -4.89 -24.43
CA GLU A 282 13.01 -4.67 -23.57
C GLU A 282 13.01 -3.30 -22.89
N VAL A 283 12.53 -2.27 -23.58
CA VAL A 283 12.46 -0.90 -23.05
C VAL A 283 11.43 -0.82 -21.93
N THR A 284 10.27 -1.41 -22.16
CA THR A 284 9.21 -1.49 -21.15
C THR A 284 9.66 -2.32 -19.95
N ALA A 285 10.31 -3.48 -20.18
CA ALA A 285 10.86 -4.31 -19.11
C ALA A 285 11.82 -3.53 -18.21
N SER A 286 12.75 -2.78 -18.81
CA SER A 286 13.72 -1.97 -18.07
C SER A 286 13.07 -0.84 -17.28
N THR A 287 12.04 -0.21 -17.83
CA THR A 287 11.27 0.86 -17.16
C THR A 287 10.63 0.38 -15.87
N PHE A 288 10.18 -0.87 -15.84
CA PHE A 288 9.56 -1.49 -14.65
C PHE A 288 10.54 -2.28 -13.77
N GLY A 289 11.85 -2.27 -14.09
CA GLY A 289 12.88 -2.97 -13.31
C GLY A 289 12.76 -4.50 -13.39
N LEU A 290 12.16 -5.02 -14.45
CA LEU A 290 11.91 -6.44 -14.66
C LEU A 290 13.00 -7.05 -15.57
N SER A 291 13.36 -8.33 -15.35
CA SER A 291 14.38 -8.99 -16.18
C SER A 291 13.84 -9.26 -17.59
N VAL A 292 14.57 -8.83 -18.60
CA VAL A 292 14.21 -8.89 -20.02
C VAL A 292 13.89 -10.31 -20.51
N GLU A 293 14.66 -11.31 -20.04
CA GLU A 293 14.53 -12.71 -20.53
C GLU A 293 13.20 -13.38 -20.19
N ASN A 294 12.57 -12.99 -19.10
CA ASN A 294 11.34 -13.64 -18.59
C ASN A 294 10.07 -12.85 -18.87
N ILE A 295 10.16 -11.53 -19.01
CA ILE A 295 8.95 -10.68 -19.06
C ILE A 295 8.12 -10.88 -20.31
N SER A 296 8.76 -11.02 -21.47
CA SER A 296 8.07 -11.18 -22.76
C SER A 296 7.28 -12.49 -22.88
N LYS A 297 7.65 -13.52 -22.09
CA LYS A 297 6.97 -14.80 -22.06
C LYS A 297 5.91 -14.90 -20.97
N SER A 298 6.08 -14.16 -19.88
CA SER A 298 5.27 -14.30 -18.67
C SER A 298 4.29 -13.15 -18.43
N HIS A 299 4.26 -12.12 -19.30
CA HIS A 299 3.40 -10.95 -19.12
C HIS A 299 2.72 -10.52 -20.42
N VAL A 300 1.58 -9.83 -20.26
CA VAL A 300 0.82 -9.17 -21.34
C VAL A 300 0.85 -7.67 -21.04
N GLN A 301 1.13 -6.88 -22.06
CA GLN A 301 1.10 -5.42 -22.01
C GLN A 301 -0.14 -4.90 -22.74
N ILE A 302 -0.83 -3.96 -22.10
CA ILE A 302 -1.89 -3.15 -22.68
C ILE A 302 -1.35 -1.74 -22.78
N THR A 303 -1.19 -1.24 -23.98
CA THR A 303 -0.84 0.17 -24.25
C THR A 303 -2.07 0.89 -24.75
N LEU A 304 -2.53 1.90 -24.01
CA LEU A 304 -3.57 2.83 -24.47
C LEU A 304 -2.90 4.16 -24.80
N LYS A 305 -3.15 4.69 -25.98
CA LYS A 305 -2.61 5.97 -26.45
C LYS A 305 -3.74 6.84 -27.00
N ASP A 306 -3.81 8.06 -26.53
CA ASP A 306 -4.74 9.07 -27.02
C ASP A 306 -4.00 10.29 -27.57
N THR A 307 -4.72 11.09 -28.36
CA THR A 307 -4.28 12.39 -28.89
C THR A 307 -5.00 13.55 -28.23
N GLY A 308 -5.43 13.35 -26.98
CA GLY A 308 -6.11 14.37 -26.19
C GLY A 308 -5.23 15.54 -25.77
N VAL A 309 -5.77 16.38 -24.89
CA VAL A 309 -5.04 17.58 -24.41
C VAL A 309 -3.82 17.25 -23.54
N GLY A 310 -3.65 16.00 -23.13
CA GLY A 310 -2.54 15.57 -22.26
C GLY A 310 -2.52 16.25 -20.90
N PHE A 311 -1.47 15.98 -20.14
CA PHE A 311 -1.24 16.55 -18.80
C PHE A 311 0.03 17.41 -18.81
N ALA A 312 0.01 18.50 -18.08
CA ALA A 312 1.19 19.35 -17.90
C ALA A 312 2.20 18.67 -16.93
N GLU A 313 3.47 19.04 -17.04
CA GLU A 313 4.55 18.45 -16.24
C GLU A 313 4.32 18.59 -14.72
N ASP A 314 3.73 19.70 -14.28
CA ASP A 314 3.38 19.93 -12.87
C ASP A 314 2.18 19.08 -12.42
N GLU A 315 1.30 18.65 -13.32
CA GLU A 315 0.19 17.75 -13.06
C GLU A 315 0.65 16.29 -12.96
N MET A 316 1.64 15.90 -13.79
CA MET A 316 2.16 14.54 -13.81
C MET A 316 2.66 14.06 -12.44
N LYS A 317 3.25 14.95 -11.62
CA LYS A 317 3.78 14.63 -10.31
C LYS A 317 2.72 14.13 -9.31
N PHE A 318 1.46 14.52 -9.53
CA PHE A 318 0.35 14.23 -8.61
C PHE A 318 -0.84 13.60 -9.33
N LEU A 319 -0.61 13.09 -10.54
CA LEU A 319 -1.68 12.61 -11.41
C LEU A 319 -2.49 11.48 -10.79
N CYS A 320 -1.82 10.58 -10.08
CA CYS A 320 -2.43 9.44 -9.39
C CYS A 320 -2.68 9.72 -7.89
N ASP A 321 -2.57 10.98 -7.44
CA ASP A 321 -2.82 11.40 -6.06
C ASP A 321 -4.00 12.41 -6.02
N PRO A 322 -5.24 11.93 -5.83
CA PRO A 322 -6.41 12.80 -5.75
C PRO A 322 -6.35 13.80 -4.59
N TYR A 323 -5.74 13.43 -3.48
CA TYR A 323 -5.64 14.32 -2.30
C TYR A 323 -4.77 15.54 -2.58
N ALA A 324 -3.60 15.34 -3.22
CA ALA A 324 -2.73 16.43 -3.63
C ALA A 324 -3.38 17.34 -4.70
N GLN A 325 -4.23 16.79 -5.59
CA GLN A 325 -5.00 17.56 -6.56
C GLN A 325 -6.08 18.41 -5.90
N LEU A 326 -6.75 17.89 -4.88
CA LEU A 326 -7.77 18.60 -4.12
C LEU A 326 -7.18 19.83 -3.40
N GLU A 327 -6.03 19.69 -2.76
CA GLU A 327 -5.32 20.78 -2.09
C GLU A 327 -4.97 21.94 -3.05
N LYS A 328 -4.67 21.62 -4.31
CA LYS A 328 -4.34 22.61 -5.35
C LYS A 328 -5.56 23.26 -6.00
N GLY A 329 -6.79 22.87 -5.64
CA GLY A 329 -8.03 23.42 -6.18
C GLY A 329 -8.18 23.22 -7.70
N LYS A 330 -7.55 22.19 -8.27
CA LYS A 330 -7.55 21.94 -9.70
C LYS A 330 -8.86 21.31 -10.19
N LYS A 331 -9.30 21.72 -11.40
CA LYS A 331 -10.54 21.26 -12.06
C LYS A 331 -10.56 19.78 -12.47
N ASN A 332 -9.43 19.06 -12.34
CA ASN A 332 -9.24 17.71 -12.89
C ASN A 332 -9.36 16.60 -11.84
N PHE A 333 -10.10 16.84 -10.74
CA PHE A 333 -10.17 15.93 -9.62
C PHE A 333 -10.73 14.54 -9.98
N VAL A 334 -11.79 14.47 -10.82
CA VAL A 334 -12.35 13.19 -11.29
C VAL A 334 -11.33 12.35 -12.05
N ARG A 335 -10.51 12.98 -12.88
CA ARG A 335 -9.43 12.29 -13.61
C ARG A 335 -8.38 11.71 -12.65
N SER A 336 -8.04 12.45 -11.60
CA SER A 336 -7.13 11.95 -10.57
C SER A 336 -7.74 10.81 -9.76
N LEU A 337 -9.05 10.80 -9.51
CA LEU A 337 -9.75 9.67 -8.91
C LEU A 337 -9.65 8.43 -9.80
N ASN A 338 -9.93 8.57 -11.10
CA ASN A 338 -9.83 7.49 -12.07
C ASN A 338 -8.41 6.90 -12.13
N LEU A 339 -7.39 7.76 -12.29
CA LEU A 339 -6.00 7.32 -12.42
C LEU A 339 -5.40 6.84 -11.08
N GLY A 340 -5.80 7.44 -9.96
CA GLY A 340 -5.45 6.98 -8.62
C GLY A 340 -6.00 5.59 -8.34
N SER A 341 -7.30 5.37 -8.63
CA SER A 341 -7.94 4.06 -8.53
C SER A 341 -7.25 3.04 -9.44
N ALA A 342 -6.99 3.38 -10.70
CA ALA A 342 -6.27 2.52 -11.65
C ALA A 342 -4.87 2.14 -11.13
N SER A 343 -4.12 3.08 -10.57
CA SER A 343 -2.78 2.84 -10.02
C SER A 343 -2.81 1.87 -8.83
N ILE A 344 -3.75 2.07 -7.89
CA ILE A 344 -3.90 1.20 -6.71
C ILE A 344 -4.33 -0.20 -7.12
N LEU A 345 -5.35 -0.30 -7.98
CA LEU A 345 -5.88 -1.60 -8.44
C LEU A 345 -4.84 -2.36 -9.26
N THR A 346 -4.02 -1.67 -10.07
CA THR A 346 -2.94 -2.31 -10.83
C THR A 346 -1.93 -3.00 -9.90
N LYS A 347 -1.52 -2.34 -8.82
CA LYS A 347 -0.64 -2.94 -7.80
C LYS A 347 -1.29 -4.17 -7.14
N ARG A 348 -2.59 -4.10 -6.83
CA ARG A 348 -3.35 -5.21 -6.23
C ARG A 348 -3.56 -6.38 -7.19
N ALA A 349 -3.60 -6.08 -8.48
CA ALA A 349 -3.69 -7.07 -9.55
C ALA A 349 -2.32 -7.70 -9.93
N ASN A 350 -1.26 -7.44 -9.14
CA ASN A 350 0.12 -7.81 -9.43
C ASN A 350 0.62 -7.29 -10.79
N GLY A 351 0.10 -6.15 -11.22
CA GLY A 351 0.48 -5.48 -12.45
C GLY A 351 1.35 -4.25 -12.21
N PHE A 352 1.75 -3.63 -13.30
CA PHE A 352 2.51 -2.39 -13.33
C PHE A 352 1.81 -1.39 -14.25
N ILE A 353 1.85 -0.11 -13.90
CA ILE A 353 1.32 0.98 -14.72
C ILE A 353 2.37 2.08 -14.86
N ASN A 354 2.53 2.58 -16.09
CA ASN A 354 3.33 3.76 -16.40
C ASN A 354 2.48 4.71 -17.23
N ILE A 355 2.57 6.01 -16.96
CA ILE A 355 1.83 7.06 -17.65
C ILE A 355 2.82 8.07 -18.18
N GLN A 356 2.77 8.33 -19.48
CA GLN A 356 3.58 9.32 -20.16
C GLN A 356 2.64 10.30 -20.87
N SER A 357 2.79 11.58 -20.60
CA SER A 357 1.93 12.61 -21.20
C SER A 357 2.69 13.90 -21.41
N GLU A 358 2.28 14.62 -22.43
CA GLU A 358 2.76 15.96 -22.72
C GLU A 358 1.55 16.82 -23.11
N ALA A 359 1.50 18.04 -22.56
CA ALA A 359 0.40 18.96 -22.83
C ALA A 359 0.20 19.20 -24.34
N ASN A 360 -1.03 19.02 -24.79
CA ASN A 360 -1.48 19.13 -26.19
C ASN A 360 -0.89 18.08 -27.17
N LYS A 361 -0.29 16.99 -26.63
CA LYS A 361 0.21 15.88 -27.47
C LYS A 361 -0.47 14.54 -27.14
N GLY A 362 -1.28 14.50 -26.09
CA GLY A 362 -1.98 13.32 -25.65
C GLY A 362 -1.27 12.55 -24.54
N THR A 363 -1.77 11.35 -24.28
CA THR A 363 -1.28 10.51 -23.18
C THR A 363 -1.09 9.07 -23.65
N ARG A 364 -0.07 8.44 -23.11
CA ARG A 364 0.21 7.00 -23.24
C ARG A 364 0.18 6.35 -21.87
N TYR A 365 -0.61 5.31 -21.76
CA TYR A 365 -0.70 4.44 -20.57
C TYR A 365 -0.18 3.06 -20.94
N ASP A 366 0.85 2.59 -20.26
CA ASP A 366 1.38 1.24 -20.40
C ASP A 366 1.05 0.45 -19.14
N ILE A 367 0.29 -0.63 -19.27
CA ILE A 367 -0.15 -1.49 -18.18
C ILE A 367 0.32 -2.91 -18.47
N ILE A 368 0.93 -3.56 -17.47
CA ILE A 368 1.45 -4.92 -17.61
C ILE A 368 0.80 -5.81 -16.57
N PHE A 369 0.34 -6.97 -17.00
CA PHE A 369 -0.19 -8.02 -16.12
C PHE A 369 0.52 -9.35 -16.36
N PRO A 370 0.58 -10.23 -15.35
CA PRO A 370 1.05 -11.60 -15.53
C PRO A 370 0.20 -12.32 -16.60
N ALA A 371 0.84 -13.00 -17.54
CA ALA A 371 0.17 -13.92 -18.45
C ALA A 371 -0.29 -15.16 -17.69
N GLU A 372 -1.09 -15.99 -18.35
CA GLU A 372 -1.55 -17.26 -17.82
C GLU A 372 -0.39 -18.08 -17.24
N LYS A 373 -0.58 -18.59 -16.02
CA LYS A 373 0.28 -19.64 -15.47
C LYS A 373 -0.13 -20.98 -16.06
N ASP A 374 0.82 -21.66 -16.71
CA ASP A 374 0.68 -23.05 -17.16
C ASP A 374 0.40 -23.97 -15.97
#